data_e2768eb92216cd1282ac16a517c2a6b0
#
_entry.id   e2768eb92216cd1282ac16a517c2a6b0
#
_cell.length_a   1.000
_cell.length_b   1.000
_cell.length_c   1.000
_cell.angle_alpha   90.00
_cell.angle_beta   90.00
_cell.angle_gamma   90.00
#
_symmetry.space_group_name_H-M   'P 1'
#
loop_
_entity.id
_entity.type
_entity.pdbx_description
1 polymer ?
#
loop_
_entity_poly.entity_id
_entity_poly.type
_entity_poly.pdbx_seq_one_letter_code
_entity_poly.pdbx_strand_id
1 'polypeptide(L)'
;MKRIIYLLIAAVGLLVGCNPAEEAWVQAGFTTDKESYEIGDLITLTNTSTAENAQIAVCKWEFMGKVSYELAAPEPFSVEEGGDYLFRLTVTSDHGSMKSVFEKTIKIIDDGIRPTADFSWLPEQIVAGEEVVFTDQSKAAEGCEIIKREWTFGAILSTEENPTVTFGSHGKINVSLTVTDNKKRKDTKTVTVDVAKSAGSLGVLWAHSYDEQGVVVGTSPATSADGEYVYVSSSNYNLVCFTKLGERVWGFDCGQNNEPNRGSDYQHPTPTVDSDGVVYVAVGDNTSKADAAKSASLYAVKGGADGGTQKWFTSIGAKSSMRPFGAPVVTDRYVMILTNSAPSTDGMHFRIYDKTSGVLQYAEKTSSGSYGGCVGLKDGRVLVNTGQSGGRSYGTHIFFPKGNSWSKSTNEQNYAPNDQPNGSQIAVGADGKAYILCLNLGARISINETKALVYCYDTKKTTEGNVSAPEWYTAVKGENKQTGYGLVVDGNGVVYVATDKYITAISSTGSVLWATEVAGTAYGVPAIDNEGYIYYNDTEKGSLVKLEPATGKAIASLQLGTGLQSSPTISADGIIYVTGMLEGKPTLFAVEGAATGYAANAWSQMGGNPGKSGYMY
;
A
#
# COMPACT_ATOMS: atom_id res chain seq x y z
N MET A 1 -55.66 20.41 42.24
CA MET A 1 -55.98 21.64 42.99
C MET A 1 -54.74 22.51 42.92
N LYS A 2 -54.63 23.63 42.35
CA LYS A 2 -55.34 24.91 42.32
C LYS A 2 -55.03 25.64 41.01
N ARG A 3 -56.07 26.11 40.35
CA ARG A 3 -56.03 27.13 39.30
C ARG A 3 -55.64 28.48 39.92
N ILE A 4 -54.79 29.24 39.23
CA ILE A 4 -54.74 30.70 39.45
C ILE A 4 -54.98 31.35 38.11
N ILE A 5 -56.11 31.98 38.04
CA ILE A 5 -56.59 32.94 37.02
C ILE A 5 -56.07 34.31 37.41
N TYR A 6 -55.34 34.99 36.50
CA TYR A 6 -55.13 36.44 36.65
C TYR A 6 -56.02 37.22 35.64
N LEU A 7 -56.95 37.94 36.19
CA LEU A 7 -57.76 38.92 35.53
C LEU A 7 -56.93 40.19 35.35
N LEU A 8 -56.94 40.77 34.15
CA LEU A 8 -56.38 42.07 33.89
C LEU A 8 -57.56 43.08 33.69
N ILE A 9 -57.51 44.09 34.50
CA ILE A 9 -58.48 45.21 34.47
C ILE A 9 -58.11 46.19 33.35
N ALA A 10 -59.10 46.52 32.52
CA ALA A 10 -58.98 47.49 31.47
C ALA A 10 -58.97 48.91 32.03
N ALA A 11 -58.02 49.72 31.62
CA ALA A 11 -58.13 51.20 31.72
C ALA A 11 -58.28 51.77 30.31
N VAL A 12 -59.42 52.36 30.07
CA VAL A 12 -59.73 53.08 28.84
C VAL A 12 -59.10 54.47 28.90
N GLY A 13 -58.27 54.79 27.96
CA GLY A 13 -57.75 56.12 27.68
C GLY A 13 -57.78 56.37 26.17
N LEU A 14 -58.80 57.15 25.73
CA LEU A 14 -58.85 57.62 24.36
C LEU A 14 -57.71 58.61 24.09
N LEU A 15 -56.89 58.35 23.14
CA LEU A 15 -56.12 59.32 22.37
C LEU A 15 -56.12 58.92 20.89
N VAL A 16 -56.45 59.89 20.11
CA VAL A 16 -56.68 59.89 18.67
C VAL A 16 -55.37 59.65 17.93
N GLY A 17 -55.38 58.73 17.00
CA GLY A 17 -54.64 58.83 15.74
C GLY A 17 -53.19 58.47 15.73
N CYS A 18 -52.87 57.17 15.82
CA CYS A 18 -51.88 56.48 15.04
C CYS A 18 -52.33 55.01 14.98
N ASN A 19 -52.54 54.49 13.80
CA ASN A 19 -52.72 53.07 13.63
C ASN A 19 -51.47 52.44 14.21
N PRO A 20 -51.52 51.63 15.28
CA PRO A 20 -50.29 50.91 15.69
C PRO A 20 -49.91 50.01 14.53
N ALA A 21 -48.73 50.23 14.00
CA ALA A 21 -48.18 49.27 13.10
C ALA A 21 -48.28 47.90 13.82
N GLU A 22 -49.09 47.00 13.28
CA GLU A 22 -49.24 45.65 13.81
C GLU A 22 -47.84 45.08 14.00
N GLU A 23 -47.53 44.74 15.26
CA GLU A 23 -46.17 44.24 15.58
C GLU A 23 -45.89 43.00 14.75
N ALA A 24 -44.86 43.07 13.92
CA ALA A 24 -44.39 41.92 13.17
C ALA A 24 -43.63 40.97 14.09
N TRP A 25 -43.90 39.68 13.98
CA TRP A 25 -43.17 38.68 14.76
C TRP A 25 -43.04 37.35 13.99
N VAL A 26 -42.05 36.55 14.37
CA VAL A 26 -41.89 35.15 13.98
C VAL A 26 -41.81 34.29 15.24
N GLN A 27 -42.42 33.13 15.21
CA GLN A 27 -42.37 32.18 16.32
C GLN A 27 -41.94 30.82 15.82
N ALA A 28 -40.85 30.31 16.36
CA ALA A 28 -40.39 28.96 16.10
C ALA A 28 -41.26 27.93 16.82
N GLY A 29 -41.55 26.85 16.16
CA GLY A 29 -42.24 25.71 16.75
C GLY A 29 -42.14 24.46 15.87
N PHE A 30 -42.07 23.32 16.49
CA PHE A 30 -42.23 22.06 15.80
C PHE A 30 -42.88 21.03 16.74
N THR A 31 -43.49 20.05 16.14
CA THR A 31 -44.05 18.90 16.84
C THR A 31 -43.37 17.61 16.39
N THR A 32 -43.50 16.60 17.19
CA THR A 32 -43.07 15.22 16.89
C THR A 32 -44.32 14.35 16.79
N ASP A 33 -44.27 13.30 16.00
CA ASP A 33 -45.38 12.35 15.85
C ASP A 33 -45.64 11.51 17.11
N LYS A 34 -44.61 11.40 18.00
CA LYS A 34 -44.73 10.74 19.32
C LYS A 34 -44.08 11.59 20.42
N GLU A 35 -44.40 11.30 21.68
CA GLU A 35 -43.76 11.94 22.84
C GLU A 35 -42.41 11.31 23.22
N SER A 36 -42.28 10.04 22.99
CA SER A 36 -41.03 9.25 23.17
C SER A 36 -40.90 8.22 22.09
N TYR A 37 -39.70 7.78 21.84
CA TYR A 37 -39.34 6.81 20.80
C TYR A 37 -38.51 5.69 21.39
N GLU A 38 -38.55 4.55 20.77
CA GLU A 38 -37.57 3.47 20.99
C GLU A 38 -36.40 3.62 20.01
N ILE A 39 -35.28 2.98 20.31
CA ILE A 39 -34.15 2.89 19.37
C ILE A 39 -34.65 2.35 18.02
N GLY A 40 -34.26 3.03 16.94
CA GLY A 40 -34.61 2.71 15.57
C GLY A 40 -35.99 3.14 15.12
N ASP A 41 -36.84 3.64 16.01
CA ASP A 41 -38.10 4.27 15.62
C ASP A 41 -37.85 5.44 14.66
N LEU A 42 -38.72 5.59 13.70
CA LEU A 42 -38.68 6.70 12.78
C LEU A 42 -39.24 7.95 13.50
N ILE A 43 -38.44 8.98 13.60
CA ILE A 43 -38.82 10.28 14.19
C ILE A 43 -39.24 11.18 13.06
N THR A 44 -40.49 11.66 13.11
CA THR A 44 -41.02 12.60 12.16
C THR A 44 -41.21 13.95 12.84
N LEU A 45 -40.55 14.97 12.31
CA LEU A 45 -40.73 16.35 12.77
C LEU A 45 -41.72 17.08 11.85
N THR A 46 -42.56 17.91 12.42
CA THR A 46 -43.46 18.80 11.67
C THR A 46 -43.21 20.24 12.08
N ASN A 47 -42.81 21.07 11.12
CA ASN A 47 -42.61 22.49 11.36
C ASN A 47 -43.98 23.17 11.61
N THR A 48 -44.14 23.75 12.79
CA THR A 48 -45.34 24.49 13.19
C THR A 48 -45.05 25.97 13.44
N SER A 49 -43.94 26.46 12.94
CA SER A 49 -43.56 27.86 13.08
C SER A 49 -44.55 28.78 12.40
N THR A 50 -44.82 29.91 13.02
CA THR A 50 -45.77 30.91 12.55
C THR A 50 -45.10 32.28 12.45
N ALA A 51 -45.70 33.14 11.64
CA ALA A 51 -45.32 34.53 11.52
C ALA A 51 -46.58 35.40 11.35
N GLU A 52 -46.54 36.62 11.83
CA GLU A 52 -47.57 37.60 11.63
C GLU A 52 -46.93 38.93 11.21
N ASN A 53 -47.43 39.53 10.18
CA ASN A 53 -46.86 40.73 9.54
C ASN A 53 -45.38 40.60 9.11
N ALA A 54 -44.90 39.36 8.94
CA ALA A 54 -43.56 38.99 8.51
C ALA A 54 -43.63 37.64 7.77
N GLN A 55 -42.54 37.29 7.08
CA GLN A 55 -42.40 35.97 6.48
C GLN A 55 -41.19 35.26 7.09
N ILE A 56 -41.30 33.94 7.28
CA ILE A 56 -40.17 33.10 7.69
C ILE A 56 -39.31 32.86 6.44
N ALA A 57 -38.10 33.39 6.45
CA ALA A 57 -37.15 33.21 5.33
C ALA A 57 -36.21 32.02 5.54
N VAL A 58 -35.85 31.73 6.79
CA VAL A 58 -34.89 30.68 7.11
C VAL A 58 -35.35 29.89 8.34
N CYS A 59 -35.34 28.57 8.23
CA CYS A 59 -35.44 27.65 9.34
C CYS A 59 -34.10 26.93 9.51
N LYS A 60 -33.40 27.18 10.62
CA LYS A 60 -32.17 26.46 10.98
C LYS A 60 -32.54 25.36 11.97
N TRP A 61 -32.37 24.12 11.54
CA TRP A 61 -32.57 22.95 12.38
C TRP A 61 -31.22 22.44 12.91
N GLU A 62 -31.12 22.23 14.20
CA GLU A 62 -29.93 21.75 14.89
C GLU A 62 -30.31 20.56 15.77
N PHE A 63 -29.76 19.39 15.46
CA PHE A 63 -30.00 18.15 16.21
C PHE A 63 -28.87 17.16 15.96
N MET A 64 -28.43 16.43 16.97
CA MET A 64 -27.45 15.36 16.89
C MET A 64 -26.16 15.77 16.12
N GLY A 65 -25.67 16.99 16.32
CA GLY A 65 -24.51 17.51 15.62
C GLY A 65 -24.73 17.87 14.14
N LYS A 66 -25.94 17.67 13.62
CA LYS A 66 -26.32 18.06 12.25
C LYS A 66 -26.96 19.44 12.24
N VAL A 67 -26.78 20.17 11.14
CA VAL A 67 -27.40 21.46 10.89
C VAL A 67 -28.00 21.45 9.49
N SER A 68 -29.30 21.83 9.38
CA SER A 68 -29.98 22.04 8.10
C SER A 68 -30.57 23.45 8.07
N TYR A 69 -30.70 24.03 6.88
CA TYR A 69 -31.24 25.39 6.65
C TYR A 69 -32.47 25.36 5.74
N GLU A 70 -33.30 24.34 5.83
CA GLU A 70 -34.49 24.19 5.00
C GLU A 70 -35.74 24.66 5.71
N LEU A 71 -36.68 25.31 4.98
CA LEU A 71 -37.96 25.72 5.51
C LEU A 71 -38.83 24.53 5.93
N ALA A 72 -38.70 23.41 5.22
CA ALA A 72 -39.33 22.15 5.60
C ALA A 72 -38.67 21.54 6.83
N ALA A 73 -39.40 20.73 7.55
CA ALA A 73 -38.79 19.86 8.56
C ALA A 73 -37.84 18.85 7.90
N PRO A 74 -36.78 18.40 8.61
CA PRO A 74 -35.93 17.33 8.14
C PRO A 74 -36.72 16.08 7.77
N GLU A 75 -36.24 15.35 6.76
CA GLU A 75 -36.79 14.03 6.43
C GLU A 75 -36.77 13.10 7.66
N PRO A 76 -37.74 12.20 7.79
CA PRO A 76 -37.80 11.27 8.91
C PRO A 76 -36.52 10.49 9.06
N PHE A 77 -36.04 10.36 10.28
CA PHE A 77 -34.77 9.68 10.61
C PHE A 77 -34.91 8.82 11.87
N SER A 78 -33.97 7.93 12.09
CA SER A 78 -33.93 7.07 13.29
C SER A 78 -32.65 7.29 14.08
N VAL A 79 -32.67 6.96 15.38
CA VAL A 79 -31.53 7.07 16.30
C VAL A 79 -31.15 5.68 16.77
N GLU A 80 -29.85 5.40 16.82
CA GLU A 80 -29.31 4.07 17.15
C GLU A 80 -28.93 3.91 18.64
N GLU A 81 -28.98 4.98 19.42
CA GLU A 81 -28.65 4.96 20.85
C GLU A 81 -29.76 5.59 21.68
N GLY A 82 -29.99 5.03 22.88
CA GLY A 82 -30.92 5.60 23.84
C GLY A 82 -30.36 6.87 24.48
N GLY A 83 -31.25 7.78 24.89
CA GLY A 83 -30.85 9.02 25.54
C GLY A 83 -31.80 10.14 25.32
N ASP A 84 -31.44 11.30 25.86
CA ASP A 84 -32.18 12.55 25.70
C ASP A 84 -31.47 13.43 24.65
N TYR A 85 -32.15 13.70 23.55
CA TYR A 85 -31.62 14.45 22.42
C TYR A 85 -32.30 15.82 22.33
N LEU A 86 -31.48 16.88 22.40
CA LEU A 86 -31.97 18.25 22.22
C LEU A 86 -32.09 18.57 20.73
N PHE A 87 -33.28 18.98 20.34
CA PHE A 87 -33.61 19.52 19.03
C PHE A 87 -33.89 21.01 19.14
N ARG A 88 -33.28 21.77 18.26
CA ARG A 88 -33.45 23.24 18.23
C ARG A 88 -33.84 23.67 16.83
N LEU A 89 -34.88 24.46 16.76
CA LEU A 89 -35.29 25.16 15.56
C LEU A 89 -35.14 26.68 15.79
N THR A 90 -34.36 27.31 14.94
CA THR A 90 -34.27 28.77 14.88
C THR A 90 -34.91 29.26 13.60
N VAL A 91 -35.95 30.08 13.70
CA VAL A 91 -36.54 30.74 12.54
C VAL A 91 -36.09 32.20 12.47
N THR A 92 -35.90 32.69 11.24
CA THR A 92 -35.47 34.06 10.96
C THR A 92 -36.40 34.65 9.91
N SER A 93 -36.82 35.91 10.12
CA SER A 93 -37.66 36.63 9.17
C SER A 93 -36.92 36.98 7.88
N ASP A 94 -37.66 37.31 6.84
CA ASP A 94 -37.18 37.75 5.53
C ASP A 94 -36.24 38.96 5.58
N HIS A 95 -36.41 39.83 6.56
CA HIS A 95 -35.52 40.97 6.77
C HIS A 95 -34.38 40.69 7.78
N GLY A 96 -34.28 39.48 8.30
CA GLY A 96 -33.20 39.04 9.21
C GLY A 96 -33.21 39.67 10.61
N SER A 97 -34.16 40.60 10.88
CA SER A 97 -34.22 41.37 12.12
C SER A 97 -34.89 40.61 13.26
N MET A 98 -35.78 39.67 12.95
CA MET A 98 -36.52 38.90 13.95
C MET A 98 -36.06 37.45 13.94
N LYS A 99 -35.82 36.91 15.12
CA LYS A 99 -35.47 35.53 15.33
C LYS A 99 -36.24 34.93 16.49
N SER A 100 -36.66 33.71 16.34
CA SER A 100 -37.24 32.92 17.41
C SER A 100 -36.57 31.55 17.48
N VAL A 101 -36.45 31.01 18.66
CA VAL A 101 -35.85 29.71 18.91
C VAL A 101 -36.84 28.85 19.68
N PHE A 102 -37.00 27.63 19.23
CA PHE A 102 -37.77 26.61 19.92
C PHE A 102 -36.90 25.40 20.15
N GLU A 103 -36.90 24.90 21.38
CA GLU A 103 -36.12 23.72 21.78
C GLU A 103 -37.04 22.65 22.34
N LYS A 104 -36.80 21.43 21.99
CA LYS A 104 -37.49 20.27 22.54
C LYS A 104 -36.50 19.13 22.73
N THR A 105 -36.50 18.55 23.93
CA THR A 105 -35.79 17.32 24.19
C THR A 105 -36.65 16.13 23.81
N ILE A 106 -36.16 15.28 22.94
CA ILE A 106 -36.79 14.03 22.52
C ILE A 106 -36.11 12.90 23.24
N LYS A 107 -36.89 12.11 23.97
CA LYS A 107 -36.40 10.96 24.69
C LYS A 107 -36.44 9.73 23.80
N ILE A 108 -35.28 9.08 23.65
CA ILE A 108 -35.14 7.77 23.01
C ILE A 108 -34.97 6.72 24.11
N ILE A 109 -35.91 5.82 24.18
CA ILE A 109 -35.91 4.76 25.19
C ILE A 109 -35.07 3.59 24.67
N ASP A 110 -34.08 3.20 25.46
CA ASP A 110 -33.42 1.93 25.29
C ASP A 110 -34.12 0.92 26.21
N ASP A 111 -34.88 0.01 25.62
CA ASP A 111 -35.60 -1.04 26.34
C ASP A 111 -34.69 -2.22 26.73
N GLY A 112 -33.41 -2.18 26.34
CA GLY A 112 -32.45 -3.26 26.56
C GLY A 112 -32.69 -4.48 25.67
N ILE A 113 -33.73 -4.48 24.82
CA ILE A 113 -34.01 -5.59 23.91
C ILE A 113 -33.03 -5.49 22.73
N ARG A 114 -32.33 -6.59 22.43
CA ARG A 114 -31.35 -6.69 21.36
C ARG A 114 -31.58 -7.99 20.57
N PRO A 115 -31.17 -8.03 19.30
CA PRO A 115 -30.94 -9.32 18.68
C PRO A 115 -29.87 -10.08 19.47
N THR A 116 -29.78 -11.37 19.29
CA THR A 116 -28.70 -12.18 19.87
C THR A 116 -27.81 -12.68 18.75
N ALA A 117 -26.57 -12.22 18.72
CA ALA A 117 -25.56 -12.70 17.78
C ALA A 117 -25.08 -14.08 18.20
N ASP A 118 -25.12 -15.03 17.28
CA ASP A 118 -24.59 -16.38 17.49
C ASP A 118 -24.13 -16.96 16.16
N PHE A 119 -23.11 -17.84 16.22
CA PHE A 119 -22.60 -18.53 15.06
C PHE A 119 -21.86 -19.80 15.42
N SER A 120 -21.75 -20.69 14.45
CA SER A 120 -20.93 -21.88 14.48
C SER A 120 -20.05 -21.95 13.23
N TRP A 121 -19.15 -22.91 13.19
CA TRP A 121 -18.29 -23.14 12.02
C TRP A 121 -17.99 -24.63 11.83
N LEU A 122 -17.68 -25.00 10.58
CA LEU A 122 -17.22 -26.32 10.21
C LEU A 122 -16.06 -26.19 9.20
N PRO A 123 -15.00 -27.04 9.31
CA PRO A 123 -14.81 -28.06 10.32
C PRO A 123 -14.54 -27.50 11.72
N GLU A 124 -14.83 -28.23 12.78
CA GLU A 124 -14.56 -27.80 14.18
C GLU A 124 -13.07 -27.50 14.41
N GLN A 125 -12.19 -28.34 13.86
CA GLN A 125 -10.75 -28.09 13.83
C GLN A 125 -10.41 -27.29 12.58
N ILE A 126 -10.12 -26.02 12.78
CA ILE A 126 -9.69 -25.14 11.70
C ILE A 126 -8.21 -25.37 11.42
N VAL A 127 -7.87 -25.59 10.15
CA VAL A 127 -6.47 -25.72 9.69
C VAL A 127 -6.18 -24.58 8.74
N ALA A 128 -5.04 -23.93 8.92
CA ALA A 128 -4.62 -22.83 8.05
C ALA A 128 -4.49 -23.32 6.60
N GLY A 129 -5.02 -22.52 5.66
CA GLY A 129 -5.08 -22.87 4.23
C GLY A 129 -6.29 -23.71 3.82
N GLU A 130 -7.14 -24.17 4.75
CA GLU A 130 -8.37 -24.88 4.46
C GLU A 130 -9.59 -23.96 4.55
N GLU A 131 -10.63 -24.27 3.78
CA GLU A 131 -11.89 -23.54 3.82
C GLU A 131 -12.67 -23.86 5.07
N VAL A 132 -13.19 -22.82 5.73
CA VAL A 132 -14.06 -22.90 6.90
C VAL A 132 -15.36 -22.19 6.59
N VAL A 133 -16.46 -22.88 6.76
CA VAL A 133 -17.79 -22.31 6.59
C VAL A 133 -18.31 -21.84 7.94
N PHE A 134 -18.58 -20.55 8.06
CA PHE A 134 -19.26 -19.98 9.23
C PHE A 134 -20.75 -19.90 8.96
N THR A 135 -21.55 -20.32 9.92
CA THR A 135 -23.01 -20.34 9.83
C THR A 135 -23.58 -19.39 10.87
N ASP A 136 -24.35 -18.40 10.42
CA ASP A 136 -25.11 -17.52 11.30
C ASP A 136 -26.21 -18.30 12.04
N GLN A 137 -26.21 -18.19 13.36
CA GLN A 137 -27.24 -18.76 14.26
C GLN A 137 -27.93 -17.68 15.08
N SER A 138 -27.75 -16.43 14.68
CA SER A 138 -28.29 -15.27 15.38
C SER A 138 -29.82 -15.29 15.38
N LYS A 139 -30.38 -14.70 16.42
CA LYS A 139 -31.83 -14.59 16.60
C LYS A 139 -32.23 -13.13 16.68
N ALA A 140 -33.19 -12.74 15.89
CA ALA A 140 -33.80 -11.42 16.03
C ALA A 140 -34.58 -11.33 17.35
N ALA A 141 -34.72 -10.15 17.89
CA ALA A 141 -35.66 -9.89 18.98
C ALA A 141 -37.09 -10.16 18.53
N GLU A 142 -37.98 -10.40 19.48
CA GLU A 142 -39.40 -10.68 19.18
C GLU A 142 -40.02 -9.54 18.32
N GLY A 143 -40.66 -9.95 17.22
CA GLY A 143 -41.29 -9.03 16.28
C GLY A 143 -40.29 -8.24 15.38
N CYS A 144 -39.03 -8.62 15.38
CA CYS A 144 -37.99 -7.97 14.57
C CYS A 144 -37.33 -8.98 13.60
N GLU A 145 -36.55 -8.45 12.65
CA GLU A 145 -35.79 -9.20 11.67
C GLU A 145 -34.35 -8.70 11.65
N ILE A 146 -33.37 -9.60 11.43
CA ILE A 146 -31.98 -9.23 11.20
C ILE A 146 -31.85 -8.72 9.77
N ILE A 147 -31.44 -7.46 9.62
CA ILE A 147 -31.31 -6.81 8.31
C ILE A 147 -29.84 -6.61 7.86
N LYS A 148 -28.88 -6.78 8.79
CA LYS A 148 -27.46 -6.61 8.47
C LYS A 148 -26.61 -7.56 9.30
N ARG A 149 -25.58 -8.08 8.65
CA ARG A 149 -24.52 -8.91 9.23
C ARG A 149 -23.18 -8.30 8.88
N GLU A 150 -22.30 -8.23 9.86
CA GLU A 150 -20.93 -7.73 9.70
C GLU A 150 -20.00 -8.71 10.42
N TRP A 151 -19.25 -9.44 9.62
CA TRP A 151 -18.27 -10.39 10.10
C TRP A 151 -16.86 -9.79 10.06
N THR A 152 -16.07 -10.14 11.06
CA THR A 152 -14.62 -9.92 11.05
C THR A 152 -13.91 -11.23 11.37
N PHE A 153 -12.89 -11.56 10.58
CA PHE A 153 -12.05 -12.74 10.75
C PHE A 153 -10.59 -12.28 10.81
N GLY A 154 -10.20 -11.64 11.90
CA GLY A 154 -8.97 -10.86 11.94
C GLY A 154 -9.02 -9.66 10.99
N ALA A 155 -8.25 -9.70 9.89
CA ALA A 155 -8.24 -8.66 8.87
C ALA A 155 -9.27 -8.85 7.74
N ILE A 156 -9.94 -10.01 7.67
CA ILE A 156 -10.92 -10.33 6.62
C ILE A 156 -12.30 -9.86 7.08
N LEU A 157 -13.05 -9.22 6.19
CA LEU A 157 -14.41 -8.74 6.43
C LEU A 157 -15.39 -9.45 5.49
N SER A 158 -16.62 -9.74 5.97
CA SER A 158 -17.71 -10.24 5.14
C SER A 158 -19.06 -9.69 5.61
N THR A 159 -20.01 -9.62 4.68
CA THR A 159 -21.42 -9.30 4.96
C THR A 159 -22.36 -10.42 4.53
N GLU A 160 -21.81 -11.53 4.08
CA GLU A 160 -22.59 -12.72 3.72
C GLU A 160 -23.27 -13.34 4.94
N GLU A 161 -24.38 -14.00 4.74
CA GLU A 161 -25.08 -14.68 5.81
C GLU A 161 -24.26 -15.82 6.40
N ASN A 162 -23.68 -16.65 5.53
CA ASN A 162 -22.85 -17.80 5.88
C ASN A 162 -21.53 -17.75 5.10
N PRO A 163 -20.54 -16.95 5.53
CA PRO A 163 -19.31 -16.80 4.78
C PRO A 163 -18.42 -18.04 4.84
N THR A 164 -17.75 -18.30 3.71
CA THR A 164 -16.65 -19.25 3.64
C THR A 164 -15.33 -18.50 3.70
N VAL A 165 -14.47 -18.85 4.64
CA VAL A 165 -13.21 -18.16 4.90
C VAL A 165 -12.06 -19.15 4.93
N THR A 166 -10.94 -18.77 4.34
CA THR A 166 -9.67 -19.49 4.47
C THR A 166 -8.71 -18.65 5.32
N PHE A 167 -8.35 -19.21 6.49
CA PHE A 167 -7.33 -18.58 7.33
C PHE A 167 -5.95 -18.93 6.79
N GLY A 168 -5.19 -17.94 6.41
CA GLY A 168 -3.85 -18.15 5.88
C GLY A 168 -2.79 -18.42 6.95
N SER A 169 -3.00 -18.09 8.24
CA SER A 169 -2.09 -18.33 9.36
C SER A 169 -2.67 -19.26 10.41
N HIS A 170 -1.77 -19.95 11.11
CA HIS A 170 -2.12 -20.64 12.34
C HIS A 170 -2.07 -19.68 13.54
N GLY A 171 -2.71 -20.08 14.61
CA GLY A 171 -2.74 -19.34 15.87
C GLY A 171 -4.14 -18.87 16.24
N LYS A 172 -4.21 -18.02 17.25
CA LYS A 172 -5.48 -17.53 17.79
C LYS A 172 -5.96 -16.31 17.00
N ILE A 173 -7.13 -16.43 16.42
CA ILE A 173 -7.77 -15.38 15.62
C ILE A 173 -9.12 -15.04 16.23
N ASN A 174 -9.40 -13.77 16.43
CA ASN A 174 -10.71 -13.32 16.84
C ASN A 174 -11.66 -13.27 15.66
N VAL A 175 -12.77 -13.99 15.78
CA VAL A 175 -13.87 -13.94 14.84
C VAL A 175 -15.04 -13.26 15.54
N SER A 176 -15.61 -12.24 14.92
CA SER A 176 -16.80 -11.59 15.45
C SER A 176 -17.89 -11.45 14.39
N LEU A 177 -19.13 -11.61 14.84
CA LEU A 177 -20.33 -11.32 14.09
C LEU A 177 -21.11 -10.23 14.80
N THR A 178 -21.32 -9.13 14.12
CA THR A 178 -22.27 -8.09 14.56
C THR A 178 -23.53 -8.20 13.71
N VAL A 179 -24.66 -8.38 14.35
CA VAL A 179 -25.97 -8.37 13.71
C VAL A 179 -26.74 -7.10 14.06
N THR A 180 -27.49 -6.59 13.09
CA THR A 180 -28.34 -5.41 13.27
C THR A 180 -29.77 -5.78 12.87
N ASP A 181 -30.73 -5.45 13.71
CA ASP A 181 -32.15 -5.68 13.42
C ASP A 181 -32.78 -4.48 12.66
N ASN A 182 -34.04 -4.66 12.24
CA ASN A 182 -34.80 -3.64 11.53
C ASN A 182 -35.11 -2.38 12.37
N LYS A 183 -34.92 -2.45 13.70
CA LYS A 183 -34.93 -1.30 14.62
C LYS A 183 -33.55 -0.71 14.88
N LYS A 184 -32.52 -1.08 14.09
CA LYS A 184 -31.13 -0.61 14.19
C LYS A 184 -30.39 -1.00 15.48
N ARG A 185 -30.95 -1.88 16.27
CA ARG A 185 -30.32 -2.41 17.48
C ARG A 185 -29.27 -3.45 17.10
N LYS A 186 -28.17 -3.50 17.81
CA LYS A 186 -27.02 -4.35 17.49
C LYS A 186 -26.68 -5.28 18.64
N ASP A 187 -26.14 -6.42 18.28
CA ASP A 187 -25.43 -7.31 19.19
C ASP A 187 -24.22 -7.91 18.49
N THR A 188 -23.18 -8.20 19.25
CA THR A 188 -21.92 -8.72 18.72
C THR A 188 -21.46 -9.92 19.53
N LYS A 189 -21.23 -11.03 18.84
CA LYS A 189 -20.55 -12.19 19.41
C LYS A 189 -19.12 -12.23 18.90
N THR A 190 -18.15 -12.38 19.81
CA THR A 190 -16.74 -12.58 19.48
C THR A 190 -16.26 -13.90 20.06
N VAL A 191 -15.60 -14.71 19.23
CA VAL A 191 -14.98 -15.97 19.63
C VAL A 191 -13.55 -15.99 19.14
N THR A 192 -12.62 -16.38 19.99
CA THR A 192 -11.24 -16.66 19.58
C THR A 192 -11.18 -18.09 19.08
N VAL A 193 -10.95 -18.27 17.78
CA VAL A 193 -10.72 -19.58 17.17
C VAL A 193 -9.23 -19.91 17.19
N ASP A 194 -8.90 -21.19 17.37
CA ASP A 194 -7.53 -21.69 17.30
C ASP A 194 -7.33 -22.39 15.94
N VAL A 195 -6.55 -21.74 15.09
CA VAL A 195 -6.24 -22.25 13.74
C VAL A 195 -4.98 -23.09 13.83
N ALA A 196 -5.10 -24.38 13.57
CA ALA A 196 -3.99 -25.32 13.57
C ALA A 196 -3.04 -25.05 12.40
N LYS A 197 -1.76 -25.32 12.59
CA LYS A 197 -0.73 -25.16 11.56
C LYS A 197 -0.88 -26.22 10.47
N SER A 198 -0.95 -25.81 9.20
CA SER A 198 -0.73 -26.71 8.07
C SER A 198 0.68 -26.53 7.48
N ALA A 199 1.20 -27.60 6.90
CA ALA A 199 2.47 -27.51 6.18
C ALA A 199 2.26 -26.62 4.94
N GLY A 200 2.79 -25.40 4.96
CA GLY A 200 2.75 -24.48 3.81
C GLY A 200 1.76 -23.32 3.87
N SER A 201 1.02 -23.12 4.97
CA SER A 201 0.06 -22.01 5.09
C SER A 201 0.73 -20.63 5.11
N LEU A 202 0.04 -19.66 4.51
CA LEU A 202 0.35 -18.23 4.58
C LEU A 202 -0.68 -17.54 5.48
N GLY A 203 -0.30 -16.47 6.20
CA GLY A 203 -1.23 -15.76 7.02
C GLY A 203 -0.88 -14.33 7.36
N VAL A 204 -1.90 -13.47 7.46
CA VAL A 204 -1.68 -12.09 7.85
C VAL A 204 -1.41 -12.01 9.35
N LEU A 205 -0.21 -11.58 9.73
CA LEU A 205 0.13 -11.24 11.11
C LEU A 205 -0.49 -9.89 11.50
N TRP A 206 -0.34 -8.92 10.61
CA TRP A 206 -0.92 -7.59 10.74
C TRP A 206 -0.95 -6.88 9.38
N ALA A 207 -1.80 -5.86 9.30
CA ALA A 207 -1.91 -4.99 8.13
C ALA A 207 -2.13 -3.55 8.60
N HIS A 208 -1.28 -2.64 8.16
CA HIS A 208 -1.36 -1.23 8.55
C HIS A 208 -1.29 -0.30 7.35
N SER A 209 -2.23 0.64 7.29
CA SER A 209 -2.16 1.75 6.35
C SER A 209 -1.03 2.70 6.75
N TYR A 210 -0.18 3.08 5.81
CA TYR A 210 0.95 3.98 6.03
C TYR A 210 0.79 5.33 5.32
N ASP A 211 -0.29 5.51 4.57
CA ASP A 211 -0.62 6.78 3.92
C ASP A 211 -2.15 6.94 3.87
N GLU A 212 -2.65 8.11 4.32
CA GLU A 212 -4.08 8.41 4.31
C GLU A 212 -4.58 8.97 2.96
N GLN A 213 -3.68 9.43 2.11
CA GLN A 213 -4.00 10.13 0.86
C GLN A 213 -4.03 9.23 -0.38
N GLY A 214 -4.26 7.96 -0.18
CA GLY A 214 -4.59 6.99 -1.21
C GLY A 214 -4.07 7.29 -2.60
N VAL A 215 -2.87 6.92 -2.93
CA VAL A 215 -2.48 6.36 -4.21
C VAL A 215 -1.04 5.86 -4.13
N VAL A 216 -0.88 4.68 -4.56
CA VAL A 216 0.21 3.97 -5.18
C VAL A 216 1.10 3.17 -4.29
N VAL A 217 0.93 2.00 -4.55
CA VAL A 217 1.57 0.82 -4.12
C VAL A 217 2.54 0.39 -5.18
N GLY A 218 3.77 0.42 -4.94
CA GLY A 218 4.78 -0.01 -5.90
C GLY A 218 6.16 -0.03 -5.25
N THR A 219 6.25 0.50 -4.03
CA THR A 219 7.50 0.42 -3.26
C THR A 219 7.58 -0.92 -2.58
N SER A 220 8.69 -1.60 -2.75
CA SER A 220 8.93 -2.85 -2.04
C SER A 220 9.47 -2.55 -0.63
N PRO A 221 8.95 -3.21 0.41
CA PRO A 221 9.46 -3.03 1.77
C PRO A 221 10.93 -3.44 1.88
N ALA A 222 11.69 -2.80 2.76
CA ALA A 222 13.02 -3.24 3.16
C ALA A 222 13.07 -3.43 4.67
N THR A 223 13.86 -4.38 5.17
CA THR A 223 13.97 -4.62 6.61
C THR A 223 15.38 -4.36 7.10
N SER A 224 15.50 -4.06 8.40
CA SER A 224 16.78 -4.10 9.09
C SER A 224 17.37 -5.52 9.07
N ALA A 225 18.67 -5.63 9.22
CA ALA A 225 19.38 -6.92 9.16
C ALA A 225 18.93 -7.90 10.25
N ASP A 226 18.51 -7.39 11.41
CA ASP A 226 17.99 -8.16 12.54
C ASP A 226 16.48 -8.50 12.39
N GLY A 227 15.79 -7.95 11.37
CA GLY A 227 14.36 -8.13 11.14
C GLY A 227 13.44 -7.32 12.07
N GLU A 228 13.98 -6.54 13.00
CA GLU A 228 13.16 -5.81 14.01
C GLU A 228 12.37 -4.63 13.41
N TYR A 229 12.84 -4.07 12.29
CA TYR A 229 12.22 -2.91 11.65
C TYR A 229 11.95 -3.16 10.17
N VAL A 230 10.82 -2.62 9.69
CA VAL A 230 10.46 -2.60 8.27
C VAL A 230 10.23 -1.16 7.82
N TYR A 231 10.75 -0.85 6.64
CA TYR A 231 10.72 0.48 6.04
C TYR A 231 9.97 0.44 4.73
N VAL A 232 9.07 1.40 4.55
CA VAL A 232 8.30 1.59 3.32
C VAL A 232 8.31 3.06 2.93
N SER A 233 8.20 3.33 1.65
CA SER A 233 8.00 4.69 1.16
C SER A 233 6.56 4.89 0.76
N SER A 234 6.00 6.05 1.10
CA SER A 234 4.67 6.45 0.68
C SER A 234 4.69 7.21 -0.65
N SER A 235 3.54 7.37 -1.28
CA SER A 235 3.37 8.16 -2.50
C SER A 235 3.69 9.65 -2.32
N ASN A 236 3.65 10.13 -1.08
CA ASN A 236 4.03 11.49 -0.71
C ASN A 236 5.54 11.64 -0.43
N TYR A 237 6.34 10.67 -0.87
CA TYR A 237 7.79 10.62 -0.64
C TYR A 237 8.20 10.59 0.84
N ASN A 238 7.31 10.13 1.70
CA ASN A 238 7.62 9.89 3.10
C ASN A 238 8.18 8.48 3.29
N LEU A 239 9.29 8.39 3.98
CA LEU A 239 9.83 7.13 4.46
C LEU A 239 9.20 6.84 5.82
N VAL A 240 8.61 5.67 5.98
CA VAL A 240 7.92 5.26 7.21
C VAL A 240 8.58 4.00 7.77
N CYS A 241 8.78 3.97 9.08
CA CYS A 241 9.32 2.84 9.82
C CYS A 241 8.24 2.22 10.71
N PHE A 242 8.16 0.89 10.67
CA PHE A 242 7.36 0.07 11.57
C PHE A 242 8.25 -0.92 12.31
N THR A 243 7.84 -1.34 13.50
CA THR A 243 8.39 -2.53 14.14
C THR A 243 7.88 -3.79 13.41
N LYS A 244 8.53 -4.93 13.62
CA LYS A 244 8.03 -6.23 13.11
C LYS A 244 6.65 -6.62 13.65
N LEU A 245 6.22 -6.00 14.75
CA LEU A 245 4.88 -6.19 15.34
C LEU A 245 3.83 -5.24 14.74
N GLY A 246 4.22 -4.36 13.81
CA GLY A 246 3.31 -3.45 13.12
C GLY A 246 3.13 -2.10 13.80
N GLU A 247 3.87 -1.78 14.84
CA GLU A 247 3.81 -0.47 15.47
C GLU A 247 4.58 0.56 14.64
N ARG A 248 3.93 1.68 14.31
CA ARG A 248 4.60 2.79 13.61
C ARG A 248 5.58 3.48 14.55
N VAL A 249 6.85 3.53 14.17
CA VAL A 249 7.92 4.13 14.99
C VAL A 249 8.11 5.60 14.63
N TRP A 250 8.33 5.90 13.34
CA TRP A 250 8.55 7.26 12.85
C TRP A 250 8.22 7.38 11.36
N GLY A 251 8.11 8.63 10.91
CA GLY A 251 8.06 9.00 9.50
C GLY A 251 9.10 10.08 9.21
N PHE A 252 9.71 10.05 8.03
CA PHE A 252 10.66 11.03 7.55
C PHE A 252 10.19 11.60 6.22
N ASP A 253 10.01 12.93 6.15
CA ASP A 253 9.64 13.64 4.93
C ASP A 253 10.89 13.86 4.07
N CYS A 254 10.91 13.29 2.87
CA CYS A 254 11.99 13.48 1.91
C CYS A 254 11.90 14.83 1.15
N GLY A 255 11.07 15.77 1.59
CA GLY A 255 11.02 17.16 1.15
C GLY A 255 10.55 17.40 -0.29
N GLN A 256 10.04 16.39 -0.95
CA GLN A 256 9.63 16.47 -2.35
C GLN A 256 8.10 16.47 -2.48
N ASN A 257 7.53 17.66 -2.59
CA ASN A 257 6.17 17.90 -3.10
C ASN A 257 5.04 16.94 -2.76
N ASN A 258 4.14 17.40 -1.94
CA ASN A 258 2.78 16.94 -1.72
C ASN A 258 1.87 16.99 -3.00
N GLU A 259 2.41 16.83 -4.19
CA GLU A 259 1.59 16.69 -5.38
C GLU A 259 1.17 15.24 -5.51
N PRO A 260 -0.13 14.97 -5.46
CA PRO A 260 -0.62 13.61 -5.63
C PRO A 260 -0.18 13.10 -7.00
N ASN A 261 0.48 12.00 -6.95
CA ASN A 261 0.87 11.08 -8.00
C ASN A 261 0.37 11.38 -9.41
N ARG A 262 1.27 11.71 -10.29
CA ARG A 262 1.01 11.67 -11.74
C ARG A 262 1.36 10.28 -12.28
N GLY A 263 0.50 9.33 -11.99
CA GLY A 263 0.26 8.08 -12.66
C GLY A 263 1.35 7.54 -13.59
N SER A 264 2.43 7.00 -13.07
CA SER A 264 3.20 6.00 -13.78
C SER A 264 3.99 5.16 -12.77
N ASP A 265 3.94 3.87 -12.97
CA ASP A 265 4.39 2.78 -12.10
C ASP A 265 5.90 2.75 -11.78
N TYR A 266 6.67 3.73 -12.19
CA TYR A 266 8.13 3.75 -12.16
C TYR A 266 8.77 4.68 -11.13
N GLN A 267 8.00 5.27 -10.24
CA GLN A 267 8.45 6.43 -9.46
C GLN A 267 8.58 6.21 -7.96
N HIS A 268 8.37 4.96 -7.51
CA HIS A 268 8.31 4.70 -6.08
C HIS A 268 9.71 4.50 -5.51
N PRO A 269 10.13 5.37 -4.59
CA PRO A 269 11.44 5.28 -3.98
C PRO A 269 11.51 4.07 -3.05
N THR A 270 11.87 2.92 -3.58
CA THR A 270 12.12 1.72 -2.75
C THR A 270 13.30 1.99 -1.82
N PRO A 271 13.13 1.87 -0.49
CA PRO A 271 14.21 2.09 0.45
C PRO A 271 15.23 0.95 0.39
N THR A 272 16.47 1.26 0.73
CA THR A 272 17.55 0.29 0.97
C THR A 272 18.08 0.47 2.38
N VAL A 273 18.37 -0.62 3.07
CA VAL A 273 18.94 -0.60 4.42
C VAL A 273 20.31 -1.28 4.39
N ASP A 274 21.30 -0.63 4.93
CA ASP A 274 22.63 -1.25 5.08
C ASP A 274 22.77 -2.01 6.40
N SER A 275 23.93 -2.71 6.55
CA SER A 275 24.25 -3.46 7.77
C SER A 275 24.36 -2.59 9.02
N ASP A 276 24.59 -1.28 8.88
CA ASP A 276 24.69 -0.33 9.98
C ASP A 276 23.31 0.24 10.35
N GLY A 277 22.23 -0.22 9.72
CA GLY A 277 20.86 0.23 9.92
C GLY A 277 20.59 1.62 9.35
N VAL A 278 21.38 2.10 8.39
CA VAL A 278 21.10 3.35 7.68
C VAL A 278 20.18 3.07 6.50
N VAL A 279 19.14 3.86 6.38
CA VAL A 279 18.13 3.75 5.32
C VAL A 279 18.42 4.77 4.23
N TYR A 280 18.58 4.28 3.01
CA TYR A 280 18.82 5.12 1.82
C TYR A 280 17.57 5.14 0.95
N VAL A 281 17.20 6.33 0.51
CA VAL A 281 16.06 6.51 -0.38
C VAL A 281 16.39 7.57 -1.43
N ALA A 282 16.16 7.23 -2.70
CA ALA A 282 16.34 8.14 -3.81
C ALA A 282 14.97 8.58 -4.35
N VAL A 283 14.68 9.87 -4.31
CA VAL A 283 13.42 10.45 -4.77
C VAL A 283 13.61 11.20 -6.08
N GLY A 284 12.63 11.10 -6.96
CA GLY A 284 12.68 11.75 -8.28
C GLY A 284 12.15 13.18 -8.26
N ASP A 285 12.47 13.94 -9.31
CA ASP A 285 11.83 15.22 -9.60
C ASP A 285 10.53 14.95 -10.37
N ASN A 286 9.39 15.27 -9.76
CA ASN A 286 8.07 15.06 -10.36
C ASN A 286 7.45 16.36 -10.92
N THR A 287 8.20 17.45 -10.99
CA THR A 287 7.68 18.72 -11.49
C THR A 287 7.74 18.79 -13.03
N SER A 288 6.72 19.39 -13.62
CA SER A 288 6.72 19.72 -15.06
C SER A 288 7.65 20.90 -15.40
N LYS A 289 8.27 21.54 -14.39
CA LYS A 289 9.22 22.64 -14.51
C LYS A 289 10.44 22.31 -13.67
N ALA A 290 11.61 22.49 -14.23
CA ALA A 290 12.88 22.38 -13.51
C ALA A 290 12.93 23.44 -12.39
N ASP A 291 12.57 23.06 -11.19
CA ASP A 291 12.71 23.86 -9.99
C ASP A 291 13.89 23.33 -9.18
N ALA A 292 14.92 24.15 -9.00
CA ALA A 292 16.12 23.76 -8.27
C ALA A 292 15.82 23.38 -6.79
N ALA A 293 14.74 23.89 -6.23
CA ALA A 293 14.31 23.56 -4.86
C ALA A 293 13.62 22.18 -4.77
N LYS A 294 13.29 21.57 -5.92
CA LYS A 294 12.55 20.30 -6.04
C LYS A 294 13.31 19.27 -6.88
N SER A 295 14.62 19.32 -6.84
CA SER A 295 15.49 18.42 -7.60
C SER A 295 15.43 16.98 -7.05
N ALA A 296 15.62 16.01 -7.94
CA ALA A 296 15.83 14.63 -7.53
C ALA A 296 16.97 14.55 -6.50
N SER A 297 16.77 13.74 -5.47
CA SER A 297 17.62 13.74 -4.28
C SER A 297 17.84 12.34 -3.75
N LEU A 298 18.97 12.14 -3.10
CA LEU A 298 19.33 10.93 -2.36
C LEU A 298 19.49 11.28 -0.88
N TYR A 299 18.80 10.56 -0.04
CA TYR A 299 18.83 10.72 1.42
C TYR A 299 19.46 9.50 2.07
N ALA A 300 20.22 9.74 3.14
CA ALA A 300 20.57 8.73 4.14
C ALA A 300 19.93 9.12 5.46
N VAL A 301 19.14 8.22 6.01
CA VAL A 301 18.32 8.43 7.20
C VAL A 301 18.72 7.40 8.25
N LYS A 302 18.86 7.80 9.51
CA LYS A 302 19.08 6.85 10.61
C LYS A 302 17.87 5.94 10.73
N GLY A 303 18.08 4.63 10.73
CA GLY A 303 17.05 3.62 10.98
C GLY A 303 16.89 3.26 12.46
N GLY A 304 16.08 2.24 12.75
CA GLY A 304 15.84 1.72 14.10
C GLY A 304 14.87 2.57 14.93
N ALA A 305 14.78 2.27 16.22
CA ALA A 305 13.84 2.91 17.15
C ALA A 305 14.04 4.43 17.25
N ASP A 306 15.29 4.89 17.37
CA ASP A 306 15.65 6.30 17.43
C ASP A 306 15.94 6.92 16.06
N GLY A 307 15.32 6.36 15.01
CA GLY A 307 15.54 6.74 13.63
C GLY A 307 14.75 7.97 13.18
N GLY A 308 14.57 8.10 11.87
CA GLY A 308 13.83 9.21 11.27
C GLY A 308 14.60 10.52 11.21
N THR A 309 15.90 10.50 11.43
CA THR A 309 16.77 11.69 11.34
C THR A 309 17.72 11.59 10.15
N GLN A 310 17.83 12.68 9.39
CA GLN A 310 18.73 12.76 8.27
C GLN A 310 20.20 12.68 8.71
N LYS A 311 20.95 11.75 8.14
CA LYS A 311 22.42 11.69 8.30
C LYS A 311 23.09 12.61 7.30
N TRP A 312 22.70 12.48 6.03
CA TRP A 312 23.11 13.35 4.96
C TRP A 312 22.09 13.35 3.82
N PHE A 313 22.21 14.29 2.96
CA PHE A 313 21.38 14.47 1.79
C PHE A 313 22.24 15.01 0.64
N THR A 314 21.96 14.60 -0.58
CA THR A 314 22.59 15.17 -1.76
C THR A 314 21.57 15.36 -2.89
N SER A 315 21.66 16.49 -3.58
CA SER A 315 20.87 16.75 -4.78
C SER A 315 21.49 15.98 -5.96
N ILE A 316 20.66 15.23 -6.68
CA ILE A 316 21.06 14.52 -7.89
C ILE A 316 21.05 15.48 -9.09
N GLY A 317 20.21 16.52 -9.02
CA GLY A 317 20.07 17.54 -10.04
C GLY A 317 18.62 17.79 -10.45
N ALA A 318 18.37 18.93 -11.08
CA ALA A 318 17.06 19.35 -11.53
C ALA A 318 16.86 19.03 -13.01
N LYS A 319 15.88 18.19 -13.32
CA LYS A 319 15.33 18.03 -14.66
C LYS A 319 13.91 17.49 -14.52
N SER A 320 13.00 18.11 -15.25
CA SER A 320 11.63 17.63 -15.36
C SER A 320 11.60 16.12 -15.64
N SER A 321 10.89 15.39 -14.78
CA SER A 321 10.71 13.94 -14.88
C SER A 321 11.98 13.08 -14.68
N MET A 322 12.99 13.58 -13.99
CA MET A 322 14.14 12.75 -13.61
C MET A 322 13.78 11.81 -12.45
N ARG A 323 14.06 10.52 -12.61
CA ARG A 323 13.67 9.50 -11.65
C ARG A 323 14.80 8.51 -11.44
N PRO A 324 15.14 8.21 -10.19
CA PRO A 324 15.96 7.05 -9.87
C PRO A 324 15.25 5.75 -10.27
N PHE A 325 16.02 4.76 -10.71
CA PHE A 325 15.53 3.42 -10.98
C PHE A 325 15.85 2.48 -9.85
N GLY A 326 14.82 1.79 -9.35
CA GLY A 326 14.95 0.80 -8.31
C GLY A 326 15.40 1.37 -6.98
N ALA A 327 15.81 0.48 -6.09
CA ALA A 327 16.43 0.83 -4.82
C ALA A 327 17.88 1.31 -5.03
N PRO A 328 18.39 2.25 -4.23
CA PRO A 328 19.81 2.55 -4.21
C PRO A 328 20.62 1.28 -3.91
N VAL A 329 21.72 1.08 -4.62
CA VAL A 329 22.65 -0.02 -4.33
C VAL A 329 23.66 0.46 -3.29
N VAL A 330 23.83 -0.29 -2.22
CA VAL A 330 24.68 0.09 -1.09
C VAL A 330 25.71 -0.99 -0.82
N THR A 331 26.97 -0.65 -0.94
CA THR A 331 28.12 -1.49 -0.59
C THR A 331 28.72 -1.01 0.74
N ASP A 332 29.80 -1.63 1.17
CA ASP A 332 30.51 -1.20 2.39
C ASP A 332 30.97 0.25 2.33
N ARG A 333 31.26 0.77 1.13
CA ARG A 333 31.86 2.09 0.93
C ARG A 333 31.01 3.07 0.14
N TYR A 334 30.13 2.58 -0.72
CA TYR A 334 29.48 3.44 -1.72
C TYR A 334 27.95 3.26 -1.72
N VAL A 335 27.26 4.34 -2.11
CA VAL A 335 25.86 4.33 -2.51
C VAL A 335 25.78 4.65 -3.99
N MET A 336 25.09 3.84 -4.75
CA MET A 336 24.96 3.96 -6.19
C MET A 336 23.53 4.10 -6.62
N ILE A 337 23.31 4.97 -7.60
CA ILE A 337 21.99 5.18 -8.21
C ILE A 337 22.10 5.25 -9.73
N LEU A 338 21.02 4.85 -10.37
CA LEU A 338 20.80 4.98 -11.80
C LEU A 338 19.53 5.79 -12.03
N THR A 339 19.55 6.75 -12.97
CA THR A 339 18.39 7.60 -13.28
C THR A 339 17.96 7.43 -14.74
N ASN A 340 16.65 7.57 -15.01
CA ASN A 340 16.07 7.43 -16.36
C ASN A 340 16.48 8.54 -17.33
N SER A 341 16.79 9.71 -16.80
CA SER A 341 17.25 10.86 -17.57
C SER A 341 18.38 11.55 -16.84
N ALA A 342 19.29 12.11 -17.60
CA ALA A 342 20.38 12.90 -17.03
C ALA A 342 19.90 14.29 -16.67
N PRO A 343 20.40 14.90 -15.57
CA PRO A 343 20.23 16.32 -15.31
C PRO A 343 20.69 17.15 -16.51
N SER A 344 20.05 18.28 -16.71
CA SER A 344 20.48 19.24 -17.75
C SER A 344 21.88 19.83 -17.51
N THR A 345 22.38 19.69 -16.27
CA THR A 345 23.64 20.25 -15.82
C THR A 345 24.87 19.44 -16.17
N ASP A 346 24.77 18.07 -16.13
CA ASP A 346 25.95 17.21 -16.32
C ASP A 346 25.75 16.06 -17.32
N GLY A 347 24.52 15.73 -17.64
CA GLY A 347 24.20 14.65 -18.59
C GLY A 347 24.48 13.24 -18.07
N MET A 348 24.73 13.03 -16.79
CA MET A 348 25.13 11.76 -16.21
C MET A 348 23.92 10.97 -15.68
N HIS A 349 23.87 9.66 -15.93
CA HIS A 349 22.79 8.79 -15.50
C HIS A 349 23.18 7.90 -14.31
N PHE A 350 24.40 7.40 -14.29
CA PHE A 350 24.93 6.56 -13.22
C PHE A 350 25.81 7.40 -12.28
N ARG A 351 25.62 7.24 -10.98
CA ARG A 351 26.36 7.97 -9.95
C ARG A 351 26.76 7.08 -8.79
N ILE A 352 27.95 7.32 -8.28
CA ILE A 352 28.52 6.69 -7.10
C ILE A 352 28.82 7.75 -6.06
N TYR A 353 28.28 7.58 -4.87
CA TYR A 353 28.48 8.46 -3.74
C TYR A 353 29.24 7.75 -2.62
N ASP A 354 30.03 8.48 -1.88
CA ASP A 354 30.59 7.99 -0.61
C ASP A 354 29.48 7.73 0.38
N LYS A 355 29.45 6.52 0.94
CA LYS A 355 28.36 6.06 1.84
C LYS A 355 28.24 6.90 3.11
N THR A 356 29.38 7.38 3.64
CA THR A 356 29.44 8.08 4.93
C THR A 356 29.01 9.54 4.80
N SER A 357 29.46 10.20 3.73
CA SER A 357 29.33 11.65 3.57
C SER A 357 28.30 12.08 2.51
N GLY A 358 27.85 11.19 1.64
CA GLY A 358 26.98 11.51 0.52
C GLY A 358 27.67 12.31 -0.59
N VAL A 359 29.00 12.45 -0.54
CA VAL A 359 29.76 13.18 -1.55
C VAL A 359 29.88 12.36 -2.83
N LEU A 360 29.59 12.97 -3.97
CA LEU A 360 29.73 12.36 -5.29
C LEU A 360 31.20 11.98 -5.54
N GLN A 361 31.44 10.71 -5.81
CA GLN A 361 32.77 10.17 -6.11
C GLN A 361 32.97 9.95 -7.61
N TYR A 362 31.91 9.56 -8.30
CA TYR A 362 31.96 9.28 -9.73
C TYR A 362 30.59 9.46 -10.38
N ALA A 363 30.59 9.93 -11.61
CA ALA A 363 29.41 10.00 -12.45
C ALA A 363 29.74 9.61 -13.88
N GLU A 364 28.84 8.91 -14.54
CA GLU A 364 29.03 8.41 -15.90
C GLU A 364 27.80 8.68 -16.76
N LYS A 365 28.05 9.09 -17.98
CA LYS A 365 27.06 9.16 -19.02
C LYS A 365 26.87 7.78 -19.62
N THR A 366 25.76 7.14 -19.30
CA THR A 366 25.29 5.96 -20.02
C THR A 366 24.44 6.40 -21.20
N SER A 367 24.16 5.50 -22.15
CA SER A 367 23.27 5.85 -23.28
C SER A 367 21.90 6.34 -22.77
N SER A 368 21.34 7.34 -23.42
CA SER A 368 20.18 8.10 -22.99
C SER A 368 18.97 7.20 -22.69
N GLY A 369 18.30 7.41 -21.55
CA GLY A 369 17.06 6.71 -21.17
C GLY A 369 17.31 5.31 -20.57
N SER A 370 17.94 5.25 -19.42
CA SER A 370 18.23 3.97 -18.76
C SER A 370 16.96 3.37 -18.14
N TYR A 371 16.61 2.16 -18.59
CA TYR A 371 15.67 1.27 -17.95
C TYR A 371 16.39 0.05 -17.33
N GLY A 372 17.58 0.26 -16.82
CA GLY A 372 18.42 -0.82 -16.31
C GLY A 372 18.55 -0.84 -14.80
N GLY A 373 19.35 -1.76 -14.28
CA GLY A 373 19.68 -1.87 -12.86
C GLY A 373 21.19 -1.82 -12.64
N CYS A 374 21.60 -1.70 -11.40
CA CYS A 374 22.98 -1.87 -11.00
C CYS A 374 23.09 -2.81 -9.80
N VAL A 375 24.26 -3.40 -9.62
CA VAL A 375 24.59 -4.31 -8.52
C VAL A 375 26.06 -4.21 -8.17
N GLY A 376 26.36 -4.24 -6.88
CA GLY A 376 27.73 -4.34 -6.37
C GLY A 376 28.21 -5.79 -6.35
N LEU A 377 29.45 -6.03 -6.75
CA LEU A 377 30.10 -7.32 -6.68
C LEU A 377 31.03 -7.38 -5.46
N LYS A 378 31.24 -8.58 -4.90
CA LYS A 378 32.11 -8.80 -3.71
C LYS A 378 33.53 -8.26 -3.84
N ASP A 379 34.06 -8.16 -5.05
CA ASP A 379 35.38 -7.64 -5.32
C ASP A 379 35.42 -6.10 -5.51
N GLY A 380 34.33 -5.42 -5.21
CA GLY A 380 34.18 -3.98 -5.29
C GLY A 380 33.83 -3.46 -6.69
N ARG A 381 33.78 -4.32 -7.69
CA ARG A 381 33.27 -3.95 -9.02
C ARG A 381 31.76 -3.66 -8.97
N VAL A 382 31.29 -2.90 -9.96
CA VAL A 382 29.87 -2.61 -10.12
C VAL A 382 29.42 -3.00 -11.51
N LEU A 383 28.41 -3.83 -11.57
CA LEU A 383 27.75 -4.20 -12.82
C LEU A 383 26.55 -3.28 -13.03
N VAL A 384 26.52 -2.59 -14.16
CA VAL A 384 25.45 -1.68 -14.54
C VAL A 384 24.88 -2.11 -15.88
N ASN A 385 23.58 -2.26 -15.92
CA ASN A 385 22.86 -2.60 -17.12
C ASN A 385 22.06 -1.38 -17.59
N THR A 386 22.19 -1.01 -18.84
CA THR A 386 21.55 0.18 -19.40
C THR A 386 20.71 -0.20 -20.61
N GLY A 387 19.51 0.37 -20.69
CA GLY A 387 18.60 0.20 -21.81
C GLY A 387 18.06 1.54 -22.30
N GLN A 388 17.68 1.63 -23.56
CA GLN A 388 17.09 2.82 -24.13
C GLN A 388 15.75 2.49 -24.81
N SER A 389 14.72 3.29 -24.52
CA SER A 389 13.48 3.29 -25.30
C SER A 389 13.74 3.91 -26.68
N GLY A 390 13.69 3.11 -27.74
CA GLY A 390 13.73 3.57 -29.13
C GLY A 390 15.11 3.84 -29.75
N GLY A 391 16.21 3.44 -29.13
CA GLY A 391 17.56 3.67 -29.65
C GLY A 391 18.51 2.47 -29.58
N ARG A 392 19.63 2.56 -30.25
CA ARG A 392 20.51 1.43 -30.63
C ARG A 392 21.67 1.13 -29.66
N SER A 393 21.61 1.54 -28.42
CA SER A 393 22.74 1.37 -27.49
C SER A 393 22.25 0.76 -26.19
N TYR A 394 22.29 -0.57 -26.13
CA TYR A 394 22.08 -1.35 -24.91
C TYR A 394 23.44 -1.88 -24.48
N GLY A 395 23.72 -1.89 -23.19
CA GLY A 395 25.00 -2.40 -22.75
C GLY A 395 25.01 -2.85 -21.30
N THR A 396 25.80 -3.86 -21.04
CA THR A 396 26.28 -4.17 -19.71
C THR A 396 27.64 -3.52 -19.55
N HIS A 397 27.77 -2.74 -18.50
CA HIS A 397 29.00 -2.08 -18.12
C HIS A 397 29.49 -2.65 -16.81
N ILE A 398 30.77 -2.93 -16.70
CA ILE A 398 31.41 -3.25 -15.42
C ILE A 398 32.38 -2.12 -15.10
N PHE A 399 32.20 -1.56 -13.92
CA PHE A 399 33.05 -0.51 -13.38
C PHE A 399 34.05 -1.12 -12.40
N PHE A 400 35.30 -0.76 -12.53
CA PHE A 400 36.41 -1.23 -11.72
C PHE A 400 36.92 -0.09 -10.85
N PRO A 401 36.97 -0.25 -9.52
CA PRO A 401 37.52 0.78 -8.64
C PRO A 401 39.04 0.90 -8.83
N LYS A 402 39.55 2.13 -8.99
CA LYS A 402 40.98 2.48 -9.12
C LYS A 402 41.32 3.59 -8.14
N GLY A 403 41.59 3.24 -6.89
CA GLY A 403 41.85 4.24 -5.86
C GLY A 403 40.66 5.17 -5.69
N ASN A 404 40.82 6.45 -6.05
CA ASN A 404 39.75 7.46 -6.01
C ASN A 404 39.06 7.66 -7.37
N SER A 405 39.30 6.81 -8.36
CA SER A 405 38.71 6.86 -9.69
C SER A 405 38.09 5.51 -10.08
N TRP A 406 37.40 5.48 -11.20
CA TRP A 406 36.76 4.29 -11.75
C TRP A 406 37.16 4.12 -13.21
N SER A 407 37.45 2.92 -13.63
CA SER A 407 37.55 2.57 -15.04
C SER A 407 36.33 1.76 -15.45
N LYS A 408 35.93 1.91 -16.70
CA LYS A 408 34.77 1.24 -17.27
C LYS A 408 35.20 0.24 -18.34
N SER A 409 34.72 -0.97 -18.25
CA SER A 409 34.71 -1.89 -19.37
C SER A 409 33.51 -1.59 -20.25
N THR A 410 33.72 -1.22 -21.48
CA THR A 410 32.66 -0.96 -22.45
C THR A 410 32.59 -2.11 -23.44
N ASN A 411 31.48 -2.82 -23.46
CA ASN A 411 31.13 -3.62 -24.60
C ASN A 411 29.66 -3.38 -24.95
N GLU A 412 29.44 -2.43 -25.84
CA GLU A 412 28.12 -2.09 -26.36
C GLU A 412 27.56 -3.13 -27.33
N GLN A 413 28.31 -4.22 -27.60
CA GLN A 413 27.99 -5.17 -28.66
C GLN A 413 27.61 -6.58 -28.19
N ASN A 414 27.66 -6.89 -26.89
CA ASN A 414 27.48 -8.27 -26.42
C ASN A 414 26.03 -8.70 -26.16
N TYR A 415 25.09 -7.81 -26.28
CA TYR A 415 23.68 -8.17 -26.42
C TYR A 415 23.31 -8.37 -27.89
N ALA A 416 22.31 -9.17 -28.13
CA ALA A 416 21.64 -9.10 -29.41
C ALA A 416 21.27 -7.63 -29.68
N PRO A 417 21.49 -7.14 -30.89
CA PRO A 417 21.38 -5.71 -31.20
C PRO A 417 20.01 -5.06 -30.91
N ASN A 418 19.04 -5.82 -30.43
CA ASN A 418 17.70 -5.33 -30.13
C ASN A 418 17.11 -5.87 -28.82
N ASP A 419 17.89 -6.59 -27.99
CA ASP A 419 17.39 -7.06 -26.69
C ASP A 419 17.55 -5.95 -25.65
N GLN A 420 16.45 -5.52 -25.09
CA GLN A 420 16.40 -4.43 -24.15
C GLN A 420 16.31 -4.94 -22.71
N PRO A 421 17.30 -4.67 -21.86
CA PRO A 421 17.12 -4.83 -20.43
C PRO A 421 16.05 -3.84 -20.00
N ASN A 422 14.94 -4.36 -19.52
CA ASN A 422 13.78 -3.53 -19.29
C ASN A 422 13.48 -3.46 -17.79
N GLY A 423 14.13 -2.52 -17.10
CA GLY A 423 13.88 -2.20 -15.70
C GLY A 423 14.08 -3.34 -14.72
N SER A 424 14.63 -4.46 -15.18
CA SER A 424 14.85 -5.62 -14.36
C SER A 424 16.12 -5.47 -13.55
N GLN A 425 16.02 -5.91 -12.33
CA GLN A 425 17.18 -5.99 -11.46
C GLN A 425 18.09 -7.11 -11.93
N ILE A 426 19.37 -6.86 -11.82
CA ILE A 426 20.40 -7.84 -12.00
C ILE A 426 20.42 -8.71 -10.75
N ALA A 427 20.45 -10.02 -10.88
CA ALA A 427 20.75 -10.93 -9.78
C ALA A 427 22.16 -11.49 -9.94
N VAL A 428 22.83 -11.75 -8.82
CA VAL A 428 24.19 -12.32 -8.81
C VAL A 428 24.18 -13.59 -7.98
N GLY A 429 24.57 -14.70 -8.59
CA GLY A 429 24.69 -15.96 -7.90
C GLY A 429 25.91 -16.00 -6.97
N ALA A 430 25.92 -16.91 -6.01
CA ALA A 430 27.05 -17.15 -5.09
C ALA A 430 28.34 -17.51 -5.81
N ASP A 431 28.25 -18.09 -7.02
CA ASP A 431 29.35 -18.42 -7.91
C ASP A 431 29.96 -17.22 -8.64
N GLY A 432 29.33 -16.03 -8.52
CA GLY A 432 29.72 -14.80 -9.18
C GLY A 432 29.18 -14.63 -10.59
N LYS A 433 28.21 -15.44 -11.00
CA LYS A 433 27.49 -15.23 -12.26
C LYS A 433 26.42 -14.18 -12.08
N ALA A 434 26.26 -13.35 -13.08
CA ALA A 434 25.19 -12.35 -13.15
C ALA A 434 24.10 -12.77 -14.12
N TYR A 435 22.86 -12.58 -13.73
CA TYR A 435 21.67 -12.93 -14.50
C TYR A 435 20.86 -11.68 -14.78
N ILE A 436 20.44 -11.52 -16.04
CA ILE A 436 19.76 -10.30 -16.50
C ILE A 436 18.56 -10.69 -17.33
N LEU A 437 17.39 -10.17 -16.94
CA LEU A 437 16.15 -10.33 -17.70
C LEU A 437 16.06 -9.22 -18.75
N CYS A 438 15.93 -9.61 -20.01
CA CYS A 438 15.81 -8.69 -21.13
C CYS A 438 14.51 -8.89 -21.89
N LEU A 439 14.03 -7.81 -22.51
CA LEU A 439 12.95 -7.86 -23.50
C LEU A 439 13.53 -8.31 -24.84
N ASN A 440 12.97 -9.36 -25.44
CA ASN A 440 13.31 -9.77 -26.80
C ASN A 440 12.53 -8.93 -27.82
N LEU A 441 13.21 -8.02 -28.50
CA LEU A 441 12.63 -7.19 -29.57
C LEU A 441 12.69 -7.83 -30.97
N GLY A 442 12.93 -9.13 -31.05
CA GLY A 442 12.72 -9.90 -32.30
C GLY A 442 13.94 -10.03 -33.20
N ALA A 443 15.15 -9.82 -32.71
CA ALA A 443 16.33 -9.79 -33.57
C ALA A 443 17.17 -11.09 -33.62
N ARG A 444 17.17 -11.93 -32.58
CA ARG A 444 18.02 -13.13 -32.52
C ARG A 444 17.29 -14.47 -32.47
N ILE A 445 16.13 -14.51 -31.86
CA ILE A 445 15.39 -15.75 -31.72
C ILE A 445 14.04 -15.53 -32.40
N SER A 446 13.88 -16.15 -33.55
CA SER A 446 12.62 -16.24 -34.29
C SER A 446 11.62 -17.13 -33.55
N ILE A 447 11.35 -16.85 -32.28
CA ILE A 447 10.34 -17.55 -31.51
C ILE A 447 9.14 -16.60 -31.41
N ASN A 448 8.10 -16.89 -32.15
CA ASN A 448 6.91 -16.06 -32.29
C ASN A 448 6.10 -15.86 -30.99
N GLU A 449 6.51 -16.44 -29.87
CA GLU A 449 5.69 -16.49 -28.64
C GLU A 449 6.39 -15.97 -27.38
N THR A 450 7.70 -15.65 -27.41
CA THR A 450 8.41 -15.21 -26.21
C THR A 450 9.06 -13.84 -26.38
N LYS A 451 8.67 -12.91 -25.53
CA LYS A 451 9.23 -11.55 -25.51
C LYS A 451 10.22 -11.33 -24.36
N ALA A 452 10.64 -12.37 -23.67
CA ALA A 452 11.56 -12.28 -22.53
C ALA A 452 12.72 -13.27 -22.67
N LEU A 453 13.94 -12.79 -22.39
CA LEU A 453 15.19 -13.54 -22.41
C LEU A 453 15.94 -13.35 -21.11
N VAL A 454 16.53 -14.43 -20.58
CA VAL A 454 17.46 -14.38 -19.47
C VAL A 454 18.87 -14.63 -19.99
N TYR A 455 19.77 -13.73 -19.68
CA TYR A 455 21.19 -13.85 -19.98
C TYR A 455 21.97 -14.19 -18.73
N CYS A 456 22.98 -15.06 -18.86
CA CYS A 456 23.94 -15.41 -17.81
C CYS A 456 25.33 -14.97 -18.20
N TYR A 457 26.00 -14.23 -17.35
CA TYR A 457 27.39 -13.79 -17.52
C TYR A 457 28.27 -14.27 -16.38
N ASP A 458 29.43 -14.79 -16.68
CA ASP A 458 30.47 -15.00 -15.69
C ASP A 458 31.25 -13.69 -15.46
N THR A 459 30.97 -13.02 -14.34
CA THR A 459 31.59 -11.72 -14.04
C THR A 459 33.12 -11.85 -13.83
N LYS A 460 33.63 -13.04 -13.49
CA LYS A 460 35.06 -13.29 -13.30
C LYS A 460 35.84 -13.31 -14.62
N LYS A 461 35.18 -13.64 -15.72
CA LYS A 461 35.78 -13.62 -17.07
C LYS A 461 35.84 -12.21 -17.67
N THR A 462 35.16 -11.26 -17.06
CA THR A 462 35.19 -9.86 -17.52
C THR A 462 36.39 -9.16 -16.92
N THR A 463 37.22 -8.62 -17.77
CA THR A 463 38.39 -7.80 -17.42
C THR A 463 38.23 -6.38 -17.86
N GLU A 464 39.10 -5.50 -17.39
CA GLU A 464 39.12 -4.12 -17.84
C GLU A 464 39.31 -4.04 -19.37
N GLY A 465 38.38 -3.39 -20.05
CA GLY A 465 38.40 -3.29 -21.51
C GLY A 465 37.73 -4.44 -22.27
N ASN A 466 37.32 -5.53 -21.59
CA ASN A 466 36.68 -6.68 -22.23
C ASN A 466 35.55 -7.28 -21.36
N VAL A 467 34.29 -7.08 -21.76
CA VAL A 467 33.15 -7.80 -21.18
C VAL A 467 33.02 -9.13 -21.88
N SER A 468 33.03 -10.23 -21.13
CA SER A 468 32.84 -11.56 -21.67
C SER A 468 31.49 -11.73 -22.37
N ALA A 469 31.44 -12.59 -23.39
CA ALA A 469 30.15 -13.01 -23.96
C ALA A 469 29.32 -13.75 -22.89
N PRO A 470 27.98 -13.76 -23.01
CA PRO A 470 27.13 -14.53 -22.11
C PRO A 470 27.48 -16.03 -22.23
N GLU A 471 27.48 -16.74 -21.10
CA GLU A 471 27.68 -18.19 -21.10
C GLU A 471 26.50 -18.90 -21.75
N TRP A 472 25.31 -18.41 -21.48
CA TRP A 472 24.07 -18.86 -22.09
C TRP A 472 23.01 -17.77 -22.06
N TYR A 473 21.99 -17.96 -22.87
CA TYR A 473 20.73 -17.21 -22.76
C TYR A 473 19.56 -18.16 -22.98
N THR A 474 18.43 -17.85 -22.34
CA THR A 474 17.24 -18.70 -22.35
C THR A 474 16.00 -17.87 -22.59
N ALA A 475 15.18 -18.31 -23.55
CA ALA A 475 13.87 -17.73 -23.75
C ALA A 475 12.90 -18.25 -22.69
N VAL A 476 12.13 -17.35 -22.07
CA VAL A 476 11.12 -17.68 -21.07
C VAL A 476 9.74 -17.27 -21.57
N LYS A 477 8.71 -17.99 -21.13
CA LYS A 477 7.32 -17.70 -21.48
C LYS A 477 6.86 -16.37 -20.88
N GLY A 478 5.86 -15.74 -21.51
CA GLY A 478 5.27 -14.48 -21.09
C GLY A 478 5.97 -13.26 -21.67
N GLU A 479 5.49 -12.09 -21.29
CA GLU A 479 6.02 -10.82 -21.73
C GLU A 479 6.72 -10.09 -20.57
N ASN A 480 7.88 -9.52 -20.87
CA ASN A 480 8.53 -8.54 -20.01
C ASN A 480 8.06 -7.14 -20.46
N LYS A 481 6.83 -6.77 -20.06
CA LYS A 481 6.17 -5.54 -20.60
C LYS A 481 6.75 -4.25 -20.07
N GLN A 482 7.38 -4.23 -18.94
CA GLN A 482 8.07 -3.06 -18.36
C GLN A 482 8.48 -3.33 -16.88
N THR A 483 9.44 -2.65 -16.40
CA THR A 483 9.98 -2.27 -15.08
C THR A 483 9.45 -2.89 -13.77
N GLY A 484 8.50 -3.80 -13.78
CA GLY A 484 7.97 -4.46 -12.58
C GLY A 484 8.38 -5.92 -12.42
N TYR A 485 9.06 -6.50 -13.39
CA TYR A 485 9.44 -7.91 -13.40
C TYR A 485 10.92 -8.11 -13.07
N GLY A 486 11.26 -9.26 -12.54
CA GLY A 486 12.63 -9.53 -12.19
C GLY A 486 12.89 -11.00 -11.93
N LEU A 487 14.08 -11.27 -11.45
CA LEU A 487 14.56 -12.62 -11.20
C LEU A 487 15.35 -12.71 -9.90
N VAL A 488 15.38 -13.90 -9.35
CA VAL A 488 16.17 -14.30 -8.19
C VAL A 488 16.96 -15.56 -8.51
N VAL A 489 17.98 -15.83 -7.72
CA VAL A 489 18.86 -17.00 -7.88
C VAL A 489 19.02 -17.67 -6.55
N ASP A 490 18.82 -18.98 -6.49
CA ASP A 490 19.07 -19.76 -5.27
C ASP A 490 20.55 -20.10 -5.08
N GLY A 491 20.86 -20.75 -3.96
CA GLY A 491 22.23 -21.18 -3.62
C GLY A 491 22.83 -22.22 -4.58
N ASN A 492 22.02 -22.88 -5.41
CA ASN A 492 22.42 -23.87 -6.41
C ASN A 492 22.54 -23.28 -7.82
N GLY A 493 22.30 -21.98 -7.96
CA GLY A 493 22.32 -21.29 -9.24
C GLY A 493 21.07 -21.50 -10.10
N VAL A 494 19.98 -21.99 -9.51
CA VAL A 494 18.66 -22.02 -10.18
C VAL A 494 18.06 -20.61 -10.18
N VAL A 495 17.67 -20.16 -11.37
CA VAL A 495 17.11 -18.82 -11.59
C VAL A 495 15.60 -18.90 -11.66
N TYR A 496 14.92 -18.13 -10.84
CA TYR A 496 13.45 -18.01 -10.88
C TYR A 496 13.07 -16.63 -11.43
N VAL A 497 12.33 -16.64 -12.51
CA VAL A 497 11.99 -15.44 -13.30
C VAL A 497 10.49 -15.19 -13.27
N ALA A 498 10.08 -13.99 -12.92
CA ALA A 498 8.71 -13.53 -13.09
C ALA A 498 8.55 -12.80 -14.42
N THR A 499 7.53 -13.18 -15.16
CA THR A 499 6.98 -12.44 -16.30
C THR A 499 5.50 -12.18 -16.03
N ASP A 500 4.80 -11.49 -16.91
CA ASP A 500 3.40 -11.12 -16.67
C ASP A 500 2.48 -12.33 -16.36
N LYS A 501 2.69 -13.45 -17.03
CA LYS A 501 1.82 -14.64 -16.92
C LYS A 501 2.54 -15.92 -16.44
N TYR A 502 3.85 -15.86 -16.16
CA TYR A 502 4.58 -17.05 -15.79
C TYR A 502 5.61 -16.78 -14.69
N ILE A 503 5.79 -17.77 -13.83
CA ILE A 503 7.03 -17.95 -13.05
C ILE A 503 7.79 -19.11 -13.68
N THR A 504 9.03 -18.89 -14.07
CA THR A 504 9.87 -19.88 -14.76
C THR A 504 11.13 -20.18 -13.95
N ALA A 505 11.44 -21.46 -13.75
CA ALA A 505 12.72 -21.89 -13.18
C ALA A 505 13.68 -22.32 -14.30
N ILE A 506 14.91 -21.84 -14.21
CA ILE A 506 15.99 -22.13 -15.16
C ILE A 506 17.17 -22.70 -14.38
N SER A 507 17.73 -23.80 -14.84
CA SER A 507 18.93 -24.41 -14.24
C SER A 507 20.15 -23.50 -14.37
N SER A 508 21.19 -23.76 -13.59
CA SER A 508 22.49 -23.07 -13.68
C SER A 508 23.17 -23.19 -15.06
N THR A 509 22.72 -24.13 -15.90
CA THR A 509 23.20 -24.35 -17.27
C THR A 509 22.30 -23.76 -18.34
N GLY A 510 21.22 -23.06 -17.97
CA GLY A 510 20.32 -22.37 -18.89
C GLY A 510 19.14 -23.21 -19.39
N SER A 511 18.89 -24.41 -18.86
CA SER A 511 17.75 -25.23 -19.26
C SER A 511 16.50 -24.86 -18.43
N VAL A 512 15.34 -24.67 -19.06
CA VAL A 512 14.07 -24.49 -18.35
C VAL A 512 13.73 -25.77 -17.60
N LEU A 513 13.56 -25.68 -16.29
CA LEU A 513 13.15 -26.79 -15.42
C LEU A 513 11.63 -26.92 -15.39
N TRP A 514 10.95 -25.81 -15.19
CA TRP A 514 9.49 -25.70 -15.24
C TRP A 514 9.06 -24.25 -15.53
N ALA A 515 7.83 -24.08 -15.97
CA ALA A 515 7.19 -22.79 -16.17
C ALA A 515 5.72 -22.90 -15.73
N THR A 516 5.38 -22.20 -14.66
CA THR A 516 4.04 -22.20 -14.08
C THR A 516 3.29 -20.97 -14.56
N GLU A 517 2.12 -21.18 -15.15
CA GLU A 517 1.19 -20.11 -15.50
C GLU A 517 0.53 -19.59 -14.23
N VAL A 518 0.52 -18.27 -14.06
CA VAL A 518 -0.09 -17.61 -12.90
C VAL A 518 -1.57 -17.35 -13.16
N ALA A 519 -2.39 -17.39 -12.10
CA ALA A 519 -3.84 -17.24 -12.23
C ALA A 519 -4.27 -15.85 -12.72
N GLY A 520 -3.50 -14.82 -12.38
CA GLY A 520 -3.73 -13.44 -12.79
C GLY A 520 -2.53 -12.83 -13.49
N THR A 521 -1.80 -11.98 -12.80
CA THR A 521 -0.60 -11.32 -13.31
C THR A 521 0.46 -11.29 -12.21
N ALA A 522 1.59 -11.96 -12.42
CA ALA A 522 2.74 -11.84 -11.53
C ALA A 522 3.33 -10.44 -11.65
N TYR A 523 3.77 -9.88 -10.53
CA TYR A 523 4.40 -8.57 -10.48
C TYR A 523 5.56 -8.55 -9.48
N GLY A 524 6.58 -7.79 -9.81
CA GLY A 524 7.75 -7.63 -8.96
C GLY A 524 8.81 -8.73 -9.17
N VAL A 525 9.79 -8.69 -8.31
CA VAL A 525 10.84 -9.71 -8.19
C VAL A 525 10.35 -10.77 -7.21
N PRO A 526 10.39 -12.06 -7.53
CA PRO A 526 10.06 -13.11 -6.58
C PRO A 526 10.96 -13.08 -5.34
N ALA A 527 10.59 -13.80 -4.30
CA ALA A 527 11.43 -14.00 -3.14
C ALA A 527 11.59 -15.51 -2.85
N ILE A 528 12.73 -15.92 -2.29
CA ILE A 528 13.05 -17.30 -1.94
C ILE A 528 13.31 -17.38 -0.44
N ASP A 529 12.63 -18.28 0.27
CA ASP A 529 12.91 -18.55 1.67
C ASP A 529 14.08 -19.56 1.83
N ASN A 530 14.53 -19.78 3.05
CA ASN A 530 15.66 -20.66 3.35
C ASN A 530 15.36 -22.16 3.17
N GLU A 531 14.11 -22.55 2.91
CA GLU A 531 13.72 -23.91 2.49
C GLU A 531 13.60 -24.00 0.96
N GLY A 532 13.77 -22.90 0.24
CA GLY A 532 13.76 -22.81 -1.22
C GLY A 532 12.39 -22.52 -1.82
N TYR A 533 11.32 -22.31 -1.06
CA TYR A 533 10.02 -21.95 -1.59
C TYR A 533 10.05 -20.55 -2.20
N ILE A 534 9.29 -20.39 -3.30
CA ILE A 534 9.25 -19.16 -4.08
C ILE A 534 7.95 -18.42 -3.77
N TYR A 535 8.06 -17.12 -3.54
CA TYR A 535 6.91 -16.23 -3.28
C TYR A 535 6.82 -15.19 -4.37
N TYR A 536 5.59 -14.94 -4.86
CA TYR A 536 5.31 -13.86 -5.80
C TYR A 536 3.96 -13.23 -5.52
N ASN A 537 3.80 -11.98 -5.94
CA ASN A 537 2.52 -11.28 -5.88
C ASN A 537 1.74 -11.47 -7.18
N ASP A 538 0.51 -11.95 -7.09
CA ASP A 538 -0.47 -11.90 -8.16
C ASP A 538 -1.26 -10.59 -8.01
N THR A 539 -0.90 -9.58 -8.79
CA THR A 539 -1.48 -8.23 -8.64
C THR A 539 -2.93 -8.15 -9.13
N GLU A 540 -3.32 -8.98 -10.08
CA GLU A 540 -4.70 -9.04 -10.58
C GLU A 540 -5.64 -9.72 -9.58
N LYS A 541 -5.16 -10.79 -8.94
CA LYS A 541 -5.91 -11.50 -7.91
C LYS A 541 -5.76 -10.85 -6.53
N GLY A 542 -4.76 -9.99 -6.34
CA GLY A 542 -4.47 -9.38 -5.04
C GLY A 542 -3.96 -10.37 -4.00
N SER A 543 -3.23 -11.40 -4.42
CA SER A 543 -2.79 -12.51 -3.58
C SER A 543 -1.27 -12.64 -3.55
N LEU A 544 -0.74 -13.01 -2.39
CA LEU A 544 0.60 -13.56 -2.24
C LEU A 544 0.54 -15.07 -2.46
N VAL A 545 1.36 -15.60 -3.35
CA VAL A 545 1.36 -17.02 -3.73
C VAL A 545 2.70 -17.65 -3.37
N LYS A 546 2.65 -18.88 -2.81
CA LYS A 546 3.83 -19.71 -2.48
C LYS A 546 3.90 -20.88 -3.45
N LEU A 547 5.08 -21.09 -4.06
CA LEU A 547 5.34 -22.19 -5.00
C LEU A 547 6.35 -23.18 -4.42
N GLU A 548 6.14 -24.45 -4.73
CA GLU A 548 7.11 -25.51 -4.48
C GLU A 548 8.29 -25.41 -5.47
N PRO A 549 9.55 -25.40 -5.00
CA PRO A 549 10.71 -25.17 -5.88
C PRO A 549 10.94 -26.25 -6.92
N ALA A 550 10.65 -27.51 -6.61
CA ALA A 550 10.91 -28.65 -7.50
C ALA A 550 9.98 -28.68 -8.73
N THR A 551 8.73 -28.27 -8.57
CA THR A 551 7.67 -28.43 -9.58
C THR A 551 7.05 -27.13 -10.05
N GLY A 552 7.24 -26.03 -9.31
CA GLY A 552 6.56 -24.77 -9.53
C GLY A 552 5.06 -24.79 -9.16
N LYS A 553 4.58 -25.85 -8.52
CA LYS A 553 3.17 -25.94 -8.11
C LYS A 553 2.87 -24.94 -7.01
N ALA A 554 1.76 -24.21 -7.16
CA ALA A 554 1.24 -23.37 -6.08
C ALA A 554 0.74 -24.26 -4.93
N ILE A 555 1.29 -24.05 -3.73
CA ILE A 555 0.94 -24.80 -2.53
C ILE A 555 0.18 -23.95 -1.52
N ALA A 556 0.24 -22.61 -1.65
CA ALA A 556 -0.57 -21.68 -0.88
C ALA A 556 -0.82 -20.40 -1.69
N SER A 557 -1.95 -19.78 -1.41
CA SER A 557 -2.32 -18.46 -1.93
C SER A 557 -3.10 -17.72 -0.86
N LEU A 558 -2.66 -16.51 -0.53
CA LEU A 558 -3.29 -15.67 0.48
C LEU A 558 -3.80 -14.38 -0.14
N GLN A 559 -5.10 -14.16 -0.07
CA GLN A 559 -5.72 -12.91 -0.48
C GLN A 559 -5.36 -11.80 0.51
N LEU A 560 -4.78 -10.71 0.03
CA LEU A 560 -4.36 -9.58 0.86
C LEU A 560 -5.16 -8.31 0.59
N GLY A 561 -5.48 -8.04 -0.68
CA GLY A 561 -6.15 -6.80 -1.07
C GLY A 561 -6.15 -6.63 -2.58
N THR A 562 -5.87 -5.43 -3.05
CA THR A 562 -5.72 -5.13 -4.49
C THR A 562 -4.38 -4.45 -4.76
N GLY A 563 -3.96 -4.39 -6.03
CA GLY A 563 -2.79 -3.62 -6.44
C GLY A 563 -1.49 -4.03 -5.74
N LEU A 564 -1.24 -5.33 -5.55
CA LEU A 564 0.02 -5.84 -4.99
C LEU A 564 1.14 -5.66 -6.02
N GLN A 565 1.65 -4.45 -6.14
CA GLN A 565 2.67 -4.07 -7.12
C GLN A 565 4.08 -3.96 -6.52
N SER A 566 4.30 -4.46 -5.32
CA SER A 566 5.63 -4.57 -4.69
C SER A 566 6.26 -5.95 -4.93
N SER A 567 7.56 -6.04 -4.76
CA SER A 567 8.24 -7.33 -4.59
C SER A 567 8.08 -7.79 -3.14
N PRO A 568 7.74 -9.05 -2.87
CA PRO A 568 7.73 -9.57 -1.51
C PRO A 568 9.14 -9.48 -0.90
N THR A 569 9.21 -9.17 0.39
CA THR A 569 10.45 -9.10 1.15
C THR A 569 10.36 -10.04 2.35
N ILE A 570 11.25 -11.01 2.43
CA ILE A 570 11.35 -11.95 3.54
C ILE A 570 12.41 -11.44 4.50
N SER A 571 12.05 -11.21 5.75
CA SER A 571 12.97 -10.78 6.81
C SER A 571 13.85 -11.93 7.32
N ALA A 572 14.79 -11.60 8.19
CA ALA A 572 15.69 -12.58 8.80
C ALA A 572 14.95 -13.63 9.65
N ASP A 573 13.83 -13.26 10.25
CA ASP A 573 12.98 -14.11 11.09
C ASP A 573 11.78 -14.74 10.33
N GLY A 574 11.72 -14.57 9.00
CA GLY A 574 10.77 -15.26 8.13
C GLY A 574 9.44 -14.54 7.91
N ILE A 575 9.27 -13.32 8.39
CA ILE A 575 8.09 -12.52 8.08
C ILE A 575 8.19 -12.03 6.63
N ILE A 576 7.11 -12.18 5.87
CA ILE A 576 7.00 -11.70 4.50
C ILE A 576 6.26 -10.37 4.49
N TYR A 577 6.92 -9.32 4.00
CA TYR A 577 6.32 -8.00 3.88
C TYR A 577 5.93 -7.72 2.44
N VAL A 578 4.70 -7.21 2.25
CA VAL A 578 4.13 -6.85 0.94
C VAL A 578 3.38 -5.54 1.07
N THR A 579 3.41 -4.71 0.05
CA THR A 579 2.54 -3.53 -0.02
C THR A 579 1.44 -3.74 -1.05
N GLY A 580 0.27 -3.21 -0.72
CA GLY A 580 -0.93 -3.30 -1.55
C GLY A 580 -1.96 -2.26 -1.12
N MET A 581 -3.18 -2.39 -1.63
CA MET A 581 -4.32 -1.56 -1.25
C MET A 581 -5.32 -2.39 -0.46
N LEU A 582 -5.67 -1.94 0.73
CA LEU A 582 -6.78 -2.48 1.52
C LEU A 582 -7.80 -1.36 1.73
N GLU A 583 -9.04 -1.59 1.33
CA GLU A 583 -10.12 -0.60 1.43
C GLU A 583 -9.76 0.78 0.81
N GLY A 584 -9.03 0.76 -0.31
CA GLY A 584 -8.60 1.96 -1.00
C GLY A 584 -7.44 2.73 -0.35
N LYS A 585 -6.83 2.19 0.70
CA LYS A 585 -5.68 2.79 1.39
C LYS A 585 -4.39 2.00 1.13
N PRO A 586 -3.25 2.67 0.88
CA PRO A 586 -1.97 2.01 0.83
C PRO A 586 -1.66 1.30 2.15
N THR A 587 -1.39 0.01 2.08
CA THR A 587 -1.28 -0.86 3.25
C THR A 587 -0.01 -1.70 3.16
N LEU A 588 0.72 -1.77 4.26
CA LEU A 588 1.79 -2.73 4.49
C LEU A 588 1.20 -3.95 5.18
N PHE A 589 1.40 -5.11 4.58
CA PHE A 589 1.02 -6.41 5.13
C PHE A 589 2.26 -7.12 5.65
N ALA A 590 2.18 -7.67 6.84
CA ALA A 590 3.13 -8.65 7.35
C ALA A 590 2.45 -10.02 7.32
N VAL A 591 3.11 -10.97 6.69
CA VAL A 591 2.57 -12.30 6.42
C VAL A 591 3.49 -13.35 7.02
N GLU A 592 2.92 -14.28 7.76
CA GLU A 592 3.59 -15.51 8.19
C GLU A 592 3.57 -16.55 7.05
N GLY A 593 4.64 -17.31 6.89
CA GLY A 593 4.67 -18.42 5.94
C GLY A 593 6.00 -18.71 5.28
N ALA A 594 6.99 -17.85 5.44
CA ALA A 594 8.38 -18.22 5.21
C ALA A 594 8.85 -19.08 6.38
N ALA A 595 9.73 -20.06 6.12
CA ALA A 595 10.12 -21.03 7.15
C ALA A 595 10.82 -20.36 8.35
N THR A 596 12.12 -20.09 8.23
CA THR A 596 12.91 -19.45 9.30
C THR A 596 13.72 -18.26 8.78
N GLY A 597 13.37 -17.73 7.62
CA GLY A 597 13.99 -16.56 7.04
C GLY A 597 14.16 -16.66 5.51
N TYR A 598 14.85 -15.69 4.95
CA TYR A 598 15.19 -15.69 3.53
C TYR A 598 16.40 -16.61 3.23
N ALA A 599 16.58 -17.00 1.98
CA ALA A 599 17.73 -17.79 1.55
C ALA A 599 19.01 -16.93 1.55
N ALA A 600 19.78 -16.99 2.64
CA ALA A 600 20.94 -16.11 2.87
C ALA A 600 22.10 -16.33 1.88
N ASN A 601 22.28 -17.56 1.36
CA ASN A 601 23.35 -17.91 0.40
C ASN A 601 22.91 -17.75 -1.07
N ALA A 602 21.93 -16.88 -1.32
CA ALA A 602 21.27 -16.72 -2.59
C ALA A 602 21.04 -15.24 -2.88
N TRP A 603 20.79 -14.88 -4.13
CA TRP A 603 20.14 -13.61 -4.48
C TRP A 603 18.64 -13.82 -4.35
N SER A 604 18.17 -13.88 -3.12
CA SER A 604 16.88 -14.47 -2.77
C SER A 604 15.68 -13.57 -2.96
N GLN A 605 15.88 -12.30 -3.22
CA GLN A 605 14.80 -11.31 -3.37
C GLN A 605 15.30 -10.04 -4.04
N MET A 606 14.43 -9.08 -4.27
CA MET A 606 14.79 -7.78 -4.83
C MET A 606 15.98 -7.18 -4.08
N GLY A 607 17.05 -6.83 -4.79
CA GLY A 607 18.29 -6.32 -4.19
C GLY A 607 19.13 -7.35 -3.44
N GLY A 608 18.81 -8.64 -3.57
CA GLY A 608 19.59 -9.78 -3.07
C GLY A 608 19.36 -10.15 -1.61
N ASN A 609 18.95 -9.21 -0.77
CA ASN A 609 18.76 -9.41 0.67
C ASN A 609 17.58 -8.58 1.21
N PRO A 610 17.13 -8.78 2.47
CA PRO A 610 16.00 -8.08 3.05
C PRO A 610 16.15 -6.55 3.11
N GLY A 611 17.36 -6.06 3.28
CA GLY A 611 17.70 -4.64 3.23
C GLY A 611 17.76 -4.07 1.82
N LYS A 612 17.65 -4.91 0.77
CA LYS A 612 17.72 -4.53 -0.66
C LYS A 612 19.01 -3.81 -1.07
N SER A 613 20.12 -4.18 -0.44
CA SER A 613 21.39 -3.46 -0.65
C SER A 613 21.92 -3.52 -2.08
N GLY A 614 21.44 -4.45 -2.91
CA GLY A 614 22.00 -4.68 -4.24
C GLY A 614 23.45 -5.19 -4.20
N TYR A 615 23.84 -5.74 -3.07
CA TYR A 615 25.17 -6.21 -2.78
C TYR A 615 25.10 -7.50 -1.95
N MET A 616 25.93 -8.49 -2.27
CA MET A 616 26.09 -9.68 -1.45
C MET A 616 27.29 -9.49 -0.52
N TYR A 617 27.04 -9.48 0.78
CA TYR A 617 28.05 -9.35 1.83
C TYR A 617 28.91 -10.61 2.00
#